data_38aa5240c48e92f6b6a4512d90bbfcc2
#
_entry.id   38aa5240c48e92f6b6a4512d90bbfcc2
#
_cell.length_a   1.000
_cell.length_b   1.000
_cell.length_c   1.000
_cell.angle_alpha   90.00
_cell.angle_beta   90.00
_cell.angle_gamma   90.00
#
_symmetry.space_group_name_H-M   'P 1'
#
loop_
_entity.id
_entity.type
_entity.pdbx_description
1 polymer ?
#
loop_
_entity_poly.entity_id
_entity_poly.type
_entity_poly.pdbx_seq_one_letter_code
_entity_poly.pdbx_strand_id
1 'polypeptide(L)'
;MKKTIYDLGACRGENLNYYLSNSDKVIAVEANPENYKYIYDKFLNEIKDEKLILLNCVVGIDPNISNASFYVHKKNYLLGQFPEPKIINDFKKIDITHIDILELIKKYGTAHYIKIDLEEYDHIVLNRILNNNIKFNYISTEIKKINDFHLFSKLKEDCSFKLVDGHNVHIVYEKFIENSAGPFGNDIKGSWISYKNFSNFLEFKLKQNGWLDVHCSLIDQKENTFLNHKYILFDRLLSIKIKFKKKLFRWKKKYIK
;
A
#
# COMPACT_ATOMS: atom_id res chain seq x y z
N MET A 1 16.11 17.41 -4.94
CA MET A 1 14.73 17.61 -4.42
C MET A 1 14.58 16.85 -3.12
N LYS A 2 13.88 17.44 -2.14
CA LYS A 2 13.56 16.72 -0.89
C LYS A 2 12.67 15.53 -1.18
N LYS A 3 13.00 14.38 -0.57
CA LYS A 3 12.21 13.15 -0.69
C LYS A 3 11.10 13.17 0.36
N THR A 4 9.86 13.39 -0.06
CA THR A 4 8.67 13.31 0.82
C THR A 4 7.95 12.00 0.59
N ILE A 5 7.66 11.26 1.66
CA ILE A 5 6.86 10.02 1.63
C ILE A 5 5.50 10.30 2.26
N TYR A 6 4.45 9.81 1.62
CA TYR A 6 3.08 9.81 2.14
C TYR A 6 2.68 8.38 2.52
N ASP A 7 2.37 8.16 3.79
CA ASP A 7 1.86 6.89 4.34
C ASP A 7 0.39 7.09 4.71
N LEU A 8 -0.49 6.75 3.77
CA LEU A 8 -1.93 6.91 3.94
C LEU A 8 -2.51 5.63 4.50
N GLY A 9 -2.96 5.66 5.76
CA GLY A 9 -3.30 4.49 6.56
C GLY A 9 -2.07 3.93 7.27
N ALA A 10 -1.45 4.73 8.14
CA ALA A 10 -0.19 4.38 8.80
C ALA A 10 -0.34 3.32 9.90
N CYS A 11 -1.57 2.96 10.30
CA CYS A 11 -1.89 1.98 11.35
C CYS A 11 -1.13 2.27 12.65
N ARG A 12 -0.23 1.41 13.10
CA ARG A 12 0.66 1.62 14.27
C ARG A 12 2.09 2.03 13.90
N GLY A 13 2.27 2.51 12.66
CA GLY A 13 3.53 3.03 12.17
C GLY A 13 4.58 1.95 11.91
N GLU A 14 4.16 0.76 11.48
CA GLU A 14 5.04 -0.37 11.18
C GLU A 14 6.10 0.00 10.13
N ASN A 15 5.72 0.83 9.17
CA ASN A 15 6.59 1.27 8.07
C ASN A 15 7.43 2.52 8.40
N LEU A 16 7.09 3.28 9.45
CA LEU A 16 7.63 4.62 9.68
C LEU A 16 9.14 4.64 9.89
N ASN A 17 9.72 3.67 10.61
CA ASN A 17 11.17 3.59 10.77
C ASN A 17 11.89 3.48 9.42
N TYR A 18 11.35 2.67 8.50
CA TYR A 18 11.90 2.52 7.16
C TYR A 18 11.74 3.82 6.36
N TYR A 19 10.57 4.45 6.39
CA TYR A 19 10.32 5.69 5.66
C TYR A 19 11.17 6.84 6.15
N LEU A 20 11.28 7.03 7.46
CA LEU A 20 12.12 8.06 8.09
C LEU A 20 13.61 7.90 7.77
N SER A 21 14.07 6.65 7.57
CA SER A 21 15.45 6.36 7.17
C SER A 21 15.71 6.60 5.68
N ASN A 22 14.66 6.61 4.83
CA ASN A 22 14.77 6.70 3.37
C ASN A 22 14.22 8.00 2.78
N SER A 23 13.86 8.98 3.63
CA SER A 23 13.29 10.25 3.18
C SER A 23 13.74 11.43 4.04
N ASP A 24 13.53 12.64 3.53
CA ASP A 24 13.74 13.89 4.28
C ASP A 24 12.51 14.24 5.13
N LYS A 25 11.31 13.79 4.72
CA LYS A 25 10.05 14.05 5.42
C LYS A 25 9.05 12.92 5.17
N VAL A 26 8.32 12.55 6.19
CA VAL A 26 7.18 11.62 6.12
C VAL A 26 5.90 12.33 6.52
N ILE A 27 4.86 12.17 5.71
CA ILE A 27 3.48 12.59 6.00
C ILE A 27 2.69 11.32 6.27
N ALA A 28 2.39 11.03 7.53
CA ALA A 28 1.62 9.87 7.95
C ALA A 28 0.20 10.27 8.31
N VAL A 29 -0.77 9.57 7.74
CA VAL A 29 -2.19 9.78 8.05
C VAL A 29 -2.76 8.51 8.66
N GLU A 30 -3.38 8.66 9.83
CA GLU A 30 -4.04 7.58 10.54
C GLU A 30 -5.37 8.06 11.14
N ALA A 31 -6.46 7.44 10.73
CA ALA A 31 -7.79 7.86 11.13
C ALA A 31 -8.22 7.29 12.50
N ASN A 32 -7.74 6.10 12.89
CA ASN A 32 -8.04 5.54 14.20
C ASN A 32 -7.29 6.32 15.31
N PRO A 33 -7.98 7.00 16.25
CA PRO A 33 -7.32 7.80 17.28
C PRO A 33 -6.39 7.01 18.20
N GLU A 34 -6.68 5.72 18.43
CA GLU A 34 -5.83 4.86 19.28
C GLU A 34 -4.51 4.53 18.56
N ASN A 35 -4.57 4.22 17.26
CA ASN A 35 -3.40 3.99 16.45
C ASN A 35 -2.59 5.29 16.28
N TYR A 36 -3.26 6.41 16.00
CA TYR A 36 -2.63 7.74 15.96
C TYR A 36 -1.86 8.03 17.25
N LYS A 37 -2.49 7.84 18.43
CA LYS A 37 -1.83 8.05 19.71
C LYS A 37 -0.62 7.14 19.90
N TYR A 38 -0.72 5.87 19.46
CA TYR A 38 0.39 4.93 19.51
C TYR A 38 1.59 5.41 18.69
N ILE A 39 1.35 5.91 17.46
CA ILE A 39 2.40 6.49 16.62
C ILE A 39 2.97 7.74 17.28
N TYR A 40 2.11 8.64 17.77
CA TYR A 40 2.53 9.88 18.40
C TYR A 40 3.49 9.64 19.57
N ASP A 41 3.12 8.74 20.47
CA ASP A 41 3.93 8.40 21.64
C ASP A 41 5.28 7.77 21.25
N LYS A 42 5.29 6.95 20.18
CA LYS A 42 6.48 6.22 19.71
C LYS A 42 7.46 7.10 18.94
N PHE A 43 6.97 8.09 18.17
CA PHE A 43 7.77 8.89 17.24
C PHE A 43 7.79 10.38 17.64
N LEU A 44 7.71 10.66 18.94
CA LEU A 44 7.61 12.02 19.46
C LEU A 44 8.78 12.94 19.04
N ASN A 45 9.99 12.39 18.94
CA ASN A 45 11.18 13.15 18.54
C ASN A 45 11.11 13.54 17.07
N GLU A 46 10.77 12.60 16.21
CA GLU A 46 10.64 12.82 14.76
C GLU A 46 9.51 13.80 14.41
N ILE A 47 8.46 13.84 15.26
CA ILE A 47 7.38 14.81 15.14
C ILE A 47 7.87 16.20 15.57
N LYS A 48 8.60 16.34 16.69
CA LYS A 48 9.17 17.60 17.15
C LYS A 48 10.18 18.18 16.16
N ASP A 49 10.96 17.33 15.52
CA ASP A 49 11.94 17.68 14.49
C ASP A 49 11.30 17.95 13.12
N GLU A 50 9.97 17.90 13.02
CA GLU A 50 9.19 18.04 11.77
C GLU A 50 9.61 17.08 10.64
N LYS A 51 10.30 16.01 10.98
CA LYS A 51 10.65 14.93 10.07
C LYS A 51 9.47 14.00 9.81
N LEU A 52 8.60 13.83 10.83
CA LEU A 52 7.32 13.17 10.74
C LEU A 52 6.19 14.19 10.97
N ILE A 53 5.32 14.37 9.96
CA ILE A 53 4.04 15.04 10.12
C ILE A 53 2.98 13.97 10.29
N LEU A 54 2.40 13.89 11.47
CA LEU A 54 1.37 12.90 11.80
C LEU A 54 0.00 13.57 11.87
N LEU A 55 -0.97 13.06 11.10
CA LEU A 55 -2.31 13.63 10.97
C LEU A 55 -3.37 12.60 11.41
N ASN A 56 -4.26 13.02 12.33
CA ASN A 56 -5.42 12.20 12.72
C ASN A 56 -6.64 12.62 11.91
N CYS A 57 -6.78 12.06 10.72
CA CYS A 57 -7.88 12.37 9.81
C CYS A 57 -8.13 11.21 8.84
N VAL A 58 -9.26 11.23 8.15
CA VAL A 58 -9.48 10.43 6.95
C VAL A 58 -8.99 11.17 5.72
N VAL A 59 -8.39 10.43 4.80
CA VAL A 59 -8.08 10.93 3.45
C VAL A 59 -9.24 10.62 2.53
N GLY A 60 -9.77 11.64 1.88
CA GLY A 60 -10.86 11.52 0.92
C GLY A 60 -10.59 12.28 -0.37
N ILE A 61 -11.67 12.59 -1.10
CA ILE A 61 -11.61 13.17 -2.45
C ILE A 61 -12.49 14.42 -2.62
N ASP A 62 -13.16 14.88 -1.58
CA ASP A 62 -14.05 16.05 -1.63
C ASP A 62 -13.47 17.20 -0.80
N PRO A 63 -13.01 18.29 -1.45
CA PRO A 63 -12.43 19.43 -0.75
C PRO A 63 -13.46 20.26 0.06
N ASN A 64 -14.77 20.05 -0.15
CA ASN A 64 -15.82 20.77 0.56
C ASN A 64 -16.19 20.12 1.90
N ILE A 65 -15.68 18.91 2.17
CA ILE A 65 -15.95 18.18 3.40
C ILE A 65 -14.80 18.39 4.36
N SER A 66 -15.07 18.91 5.57
CA SER A 66 -14.07 19.09 6.63
C SER A 66 -14.10 18.00 7.69
N ASN A 67 -15.21 17.29 7.84
CA ASN A 67 -15.38 16.20 8.81
C ASN A 67 -16.10 15.02 8.14
N ALA A 68 -15.77 13.82 8.56
CA ALA A 68 -16.38 12.59 8.07
C ALA A 68 -16.58 11.58 9.21
N SER A 69 -17.48 10.63 8.98
CA SER A 69 -17.65 9.51 9.89
C SER A 69 -16.65 8.41 9.54
N PHE A 70 -15.81 8.03 10.49
CA PHE A 70 -14.89 6.91 10.39
C PHE A 70 -15.37 5.75 11.28
N TYR A 71 -15.13 4.54 10.86
CA TYR A 71 -15.64 3.33 11.50
C TYR A 71 -14.47 2.50 12.02
N VAL A 72 -14.25 2.55 13.34
CA VAL A 72 -13.21 1.80 14.06
C VAL A 72 -13.71 0.40 14.37
N HIS A 73 -12.99 -0.62 13.95
CA HIS A 73 -13.37 -2.00 14.26
C HIS A 73 -13.15 -2.32 15.75
N LYS A 74 -14.17 -2.88 16.42
CA LYS A 74 -14.20 -3.06 17.89
C LYS A 74 -13.13 -4.02 18.45
N LYS A 75 -12.63 -4.95 17.64
CA LYS A 75 -11.72 -6.03 18.08
C LYS A 75 -10.39 -6.08 17.34
N ASN A 76 -10.29 -5.40 16.19
CA ASN A 76 -9.09 -5.47 15.37
C ASN A 76 -8.66 -4.06 14.95
N TYR A 77 -7.58 -3.58 15.51
CA TYR A 77 -7.04 -2.25 15.24
C TYR A 77 -6.56 -2.04 13.79
N LEU A 78 -6.37 -3.13 13.03
CA LEU A 78 -5.99 -3.08 11.61
C LEU A 78 -7.16 -2.72 10.69
N LEU A 79 -8.40 -2.96 11.14
CA LEU A 79 -9.60 -2.84 10.30
C LEU A 79 -10.40 -1.59 10.66
N GLY A 80 -9.93 -0.45 10.21
CA GLY A 80 -10.73 0.78 10.22
C GLY A 80 -11.28 1.05 8.82
N GLN A 81 -12.50 1.60 8.69
CA GLN A 81 -13.10 1.83 7.38
C GLN A 81 -13.66 3.24 7.20
N PHE A 82 -13.50 3.74 6.00
CA PHE A 82 -14.15 4.91 5.43
C PHE A 82 -14.43 4.62 3.94
N PRO A 83 -15.61 4.89 3.45
CA PRO A 83 -16.87 5.26 4.14
C PRO A 83 -17.48 4.13 4.97
N GLU A 84 -18.77 4.17 5.22
CA GLU A 84 -19.49 3.21 6.04
C GLU A 84 -19.31 1.75 5.58
N PRO A 85 -18.94 0.83 6.50
CA PRO A 85 -18.78 -0.58 6.18
C PRO A 85 -20.14 -1.25 5.91
N LYS A 86 -20.13 -2.29 5.08
CA LYS A 86 -21.32 -3.09 4.77
C LYS A 86 -21.92 -3.77 6.02
N ILE A 87 -21.07 -4.15 6.98
CA ILE A 87 -21.46 -4.79 8.23
C ILE A 87 -21.05 -3.87 9.38
N ILE A 88 -21.97 -3.01 9.82
CA ILE A 88 -21.70 -1.96 10.81
C ILE A 88 -21.56 -2.48 12.25
N ASN A 89 -22.12 -3.66 12.58
CA ASN A 89 -22.20 -4.16 13.95
C ASN A 89 -20.82 -4.38 14.61
N ASP A 90 -19.79 -4.62 13.82
CA ASP A 90 -18.44 -4.85 14.33
C ASP A 90 -17.64 -3.55 14.49
N PHE A 91 -18.25 -2.41 14.18
CA PHE A 91 -17.58 -1.12 14.18
C PHE A 91 -18.19 -0.15 15.19
N LYS A 92 -17.36 0.79 15.64
CA LYS A 92 -17.75 1.99 16.38
C LYS A 92 -17.58 3.18 15.46
N LYS A 93 -18.66 3.91 15.22
CA LYS A 93 -18.62 5.16 14.46
C LYS A 93 -18.03 6.28 15.31
N ILE A 94 -17.14 7.06 14.72
CA ILE A 94 -16.60 8.31 15.27
C ILE A 94 -16.62 9.40 14.19
N ASP A 95 -16.72 10.66 14.61
CA ASP A 95 -16.55 11.79 13.72
C ASP A 95 -15.11 12.29 13.80
N ILE A 96 -14.51 12.53 12.64
CA ILE A 96 -13.09 12.88 12.52
C ILE A 96 -12.88 13.86 11.36
N THR A 97 -11.80 14.61 11.43
CA THR A 97 -11.37 15.51 10.34
C THR A 97 -11.21 14.74 9.03
N HIS A 98 -11.67 15.34 7.94
CA HIS A 98 -11.47 14.86 6.58
C HIS A 98 -10.52 15.81 5.84
N ILE A 99 -9.66 15.24 5.00
CA ILE A 99 -8.78 16.02 4.11
C ILE A 99 -8.84 15.45 2.68
N ASP A 100 -9.03 16.30 1.68
CA ASP A 100 -8.87 15.91 0.27
C ASP A 100 -7.40 15.61 -0.02
N ILE A 101 -7.13 14.49 -0.73
CA ILE A 101 -5.78 14.06 -1.05
C ILE A 101 -4.98 15.11 -1.85
N LEU A 102 -5.64 15.87 -2.72
CA LEU A 102 -4.96 16.90 -3.51
C LEU A 102 -4.57 18.08 -2.64
N GLU A 103 -5.41 18.46 -1.67
CA GLU A 103 -5.08 19.49 -0.69
C GLU A 103 -3.92 19.05 0.22
N LEU A 104 -3.92 17.79 0.63
CA LEU A 104 -2.82 17.21 1.40
C LEU A 104 -1.49 17.34 0.64
N ILE A 105 -1.46 16.92 -0.62
CA ILE A 105 -0.25 16.98 -1.47
C ILE A 105 0.12 18.43 -1.78
N LYS A 106 -0.85 19.32 -2.03
CA LYS A 106 -0.60 20.75 -2.23
C LYS A 106 0.06 21.37 -1.01
N LYS A 107 -0.37 21.00 0.19
CA LYS A 107 0.17 21.54 1.47
C LYS A 107 1.59 21.10 1.75
N TYR A 108 1.91 19.82 1.52
CA TYR A 108 3.18 19.23 1.95
C TYR A 108 4.18 18.94 0.82
N GLY A 109 3.76 19.13 -0.44
CA GLY A 109 4.63 19.09 -1.62
C GLY A 109 4.64 17.77 -2.37
N THR A 110 5.43 17.74 -3.43
CA THR A 110 5.52 16.60 -4.37
C THR A 110 6.01 15.34 -3.67
N ALA A 111 5.35 14.22 -3.98
CA ALA A 111 5.65 12.93 -3.40
C ALA A 111 6.86 12.26 -4.08
N HIS A 112 7.78 11.72 -3.29
CA HIS A 112 8.72 10.71 -3.76
C HIS A 112 8.04 9.34 -3.78
N TYR A 113 7.30 9.01 -2.71
CA TYR A 113 6.52 7.78 -2.63
C TYR A 113 5.18 8.04 -1.96
N ILE A 114 4.13 7.39 -2.46
CA ILE A 114 2.79 7.39 -1.85
C ILE A 114 2.38 5.93 -1.60
N LYS A 115 2.21 5.56 -0.33
CA LYS A 115 1.53 4.31 0.06
C LYS A 115 0.06 4.62 0.30
N ILE A 116 -0.82 3.90 -0.36
CA ILE A 116 -2.27 3.95 -0.15
C ILE A 116 -2.70 2.62 0.45
N ASP A 117 -3.23 2.66 1.68
CA ASP A 117 -3.71 1.50 2.43
C ASP A 117 -4.88 1.96 3.33
N LEU A 118 -6.03 2.18 2.70
CA LEU A 118 -7.20 2.84 3.27
C LEU A 118 -8.42 1.92 3.38
N GLU A 119 -8.21 0.61 3.35
CA GLU A 119 -9.24 -0.42 3.50
C GLU A 119 -10.50 -0.14 2.64
N GLU A 120 -10.58 -0.70 1.44
CA GLU A 120 -11.67 -0.53 0.47
C GLU A 120 -11.77 0.85 -0.22
N TYR A 121 -11.09 1.90 0.26
CA TYR A 121 -11.13 3.25 -0.33
C TYR A 121 -9.92 3.58 -1.22
N ASP A 122 -8.96 2.67 -1.31
CA ASP A 122 -7.69 2.82 -2.03
C ASP A 122 -7.88 3.24 -3.49
N HIS A 123 -8.74 2.53 -4.22
CA HIS A 123 -9.00 2.78 -5.64
C HIS A 123 -9.63 4.16 -5.91
N ILE A 124 -10.38 4.71 -4.96
CA ILE A 124 -10.99 6.04 -5.03
C ILE A 124 -9.90 7.12 -4.95
N VAL A 125 -9.01 7.02 -3.95
CA VAL A 125 -7.91 7.95 -3.75
C VAL A 125 -6.89 7.83 -4.90
N LEU A 126 -6.54 6.61 -5.31
CA LEU A 126 -5.69 6.38 -6.49
C LEU A 126 -6.24 7.05 -7.73
N ASN A 127 -7.54 6.85 -8.03
CA ASN A 127 -8.19 7.46 -9.18
C ASN A 127 -8.15 9.00 -9.13
N ARG A 128 -8.33 9.60 -7.93
CA ARG A 128 -8.22 11.05 -7.72
C ARG A 128 -6.82 11.56 -8.03
N ILE A 129 -5.78 10.89 -7.55
CA ILE A 129 -4.37 11.22 -7.81
C ILE A 129 -4.06 11.17 -9.32
N LEU A 130 -4.43 10.07 -9.98
CA LEU A 130 -4.12 9.84 -11.39
C LEU A 130 -4.88 10.78 -12.33
N ASN A 131 -6.15 11.12 -12.01
CA ASN A 131 -6.94 12.07 -12.82
C ASN A 131 -6.44 13.51 -12.74
N ASN A 132 -5.73 13.87 -11.68
CA ASN A 132 -5.22 15.23 -11.48
C ASN A 132 -3.72 15.36 -11.81
N ASN A 133 -3.14 14.36 -12.49
CA ASN A 133 -1.74 14.36 -12.94
C ASN A 133 -0.75 14.70 -11.81
N ILE A 134 -1.03 14.21 -10.60
CA ILE A 134 -0.13 14.39 -9.46
C ILE A 134 1.19 13.67 -9.74
N LYS A 135 2.29 14.40 -9.59
CA LYS A 135 3.64 13.87 -9.80
C LYS A 135 4.10 13.08 -8.57
N PHE A 136 4.64 11.90 -8.82
CA PHE A 136 5.31 11.03 -7.83
C PHE A 136 6.41 10.24 -8.53
N ASN A 137 7.33 9.67 -7.77
CA ASN A 137 8.29 8.71 -8.32
C ASN A 137 7.76 7.28 -8.18
N TYR A 138 7.16 6.98 -7.03
CA TYR A 138 6.58 5.68 -6.70
C TYR A 138 5.21 5.84 -6.07
N ILE A 139 4.33 4.87 -6.33
CA ILE A 139 3.05 4.72 -5.63
C ILE A 139 2.74 3.24 -5.43
N SER A 140 2.17 2.90 -4.28
CA SER A 140 1.65 1.55 -4.03
C SER A 140 0.25 1.57 -3.48
N THR A 141 -0.49 0.49 -3.76
CA THR A 141 -1.84 0.28 -3.24
C THR A 141 -2.20 -1.20 -3.28
N GLU A 142 -3.06 -1.63 -2.35
CA GLU A 142 -3.67 -2.96 -2.42
C GLU A 142 -4.61 -3.05 -3.61
N ILE A 143 -4.53 -4.16 -4.37
CA ILE A 143 -5.42 -4.44 -5.50
C ILE A 143 -6.22 -5.70 -5.23
N LYS A 144 -7.53 -5.54 -5.09
CA LYS A 144 -8.49 -6.65 -4.88
C LYS A 144 -9.16 -7.10 -6.18
N LYS A 145 -9.23 -6.23 -7.18
CA LYS A 145 -9.86 -6.48 -8.49
C LYS A 145 -8.99 -5.93 -9.61
N ILE A 146 -9.01 -6.62 -10.75
CA ILE A 146 -8.25 -6.18 -11.92
C ILE A 146 -8.67 -4.79 -12.43
N ASN A 147 -9.94 -4.42 -12.27
CA ASN A 147 -10.43 -3.10 -12.65
C ASN A 147 -9.76 -1.96 -11.87
N ASP A 148 -9.38 -2.19 -10.60
CA ASP A 148 -8.67 -1.20 -9.80
C ASP A 148 -7.25 -0.98 -10.36
N PHE A 149 -6.60 -2.04 -10.83
CA PHE A 149 -5.32 -1.93 -11.54
C PHE A 149 -5.44 -1.18 -12.86
N HIS A 150 -6.56 -1.32 -13.58
CA HIS A 150 -6.76 -0.62 -14.85
C HIS A 150 -6.81 0.91 -14.71
N LEU A 151 -6.94 1.48 -13.51
CA LEU A 151 -6.75 2.90 -13.27
C LEU A 151 -5.36 3.39 -13.70
N PHE A 152 -4.33 2.57 -13.56
CA PHE A 152 -2.97 2.87 -14.00
C PHE A 152 -2.79 2.97 -15.52
N SER A 153 -3.77 2.54 -16.32
CA SER A 153 -3.74 2.72 -17.79
C SER A 153 -3.61 4.18 -18.22
N LYS A 154 -3.98 5.12 -17.33
CA LYS A 154 -3.83 6.57 -17.54
C LYS A 154 -2.37 7.02 -17.63
N LEU A 155 -1.45 6.29 -17.02
CA LEU A 155 -0.01 6.54 -17.07
C LEU A 155 0.65 5.99 -18.35
N LYS A 156 -0.10 5.20 -19.14
CA LYS A 156 0.32 4.62 -20.43
C LYS A 156 1.65 3.86 -20.33
N GLU A 157 2.56 4.22 -21.24
CA GLU A 157 3.90 3.63 -21.38
C GLU A 157 4.92 4.15 -20.36
N ASP A 158 4.60 5.20 -19.61
CA ASP A 158 5.55 5.94 -18.76
C ASP A 158 5.74 5.29 -17.38
N CYS A 159 5.14 4.13 -17.15
CA CYS A 159 5.20 3.46 -15.85
C CYS A 159 5.60 1.99 -15.96
N SER A 160 6.13 1.48 -14.86
CA SER A 160 6.48 0.09 -14.66
C SER A 160 6.00 -0.42 -13.30
N PHE A 161 5.87 -1.72 -13.15
CA PHE A 161 5.19 -2.33 -12.01
C PHE A 161 6.01 -3.44 -11.36
N LYS A 162 5.88 -3.56 -10.04
CA LYS A 162 6.25 -4.73 -9.23
C LYS A 162 5.05 -5.17 -8.39
N LEU A 163 5.02 -6.46 -8.03
CA LEU A 163 4.01 -7.04 -7.15
C LEU A 163 4.64 -7.45 -5.83
N VAL A 164 4.01 -7.05 -4.74
CA VAL A 164 4.28 -7.57 -3.41
C VAL A 164 3.13 -8.48 -3.01
N ASP A 165 3.42 -9.78 -2.88
CA ASP A 165 2.49 -10.77 -2.33
C ASP A 165 2.65 -10.78 -0.81
N GLY A 166 1.67 -10.23 -0.09
CA GLY A 166 1.71 -10.06 1.36
C GLY A 166 1.91 -11.36 2.15
N HIS A 167 1.56 -12.51 1.56
CA HIS A 167 1.84 -13.82 2.18
C HIS A 167 3.30 -14.26 2.04
N ASN A 168 4.09 -13.55 1.22
CA ASN A 168 5.46 -13.88 0.88
C ASN A 168 6.42 -12.70 1.00
N VAL A 169 6.08 -11.67 1.77
CA VAL A 169 6.88 -10.43 1.93
C VAL A 169 8.35 -10.70 2.28
N HIS A 170 8.61 -11.71 3.10
CA HIS A 170 9.97 -12.12 3.48
C HIS A 170 10.83 -12.63 2.32
N ILE A 171 10.23 -12.96 1.18
CA ILE A 171 10.93 -13.40 -0.04
C ILE A 171 11.06 -12.24 -1.03
N VAL A 172 10.09 -11.32 -1.01
CA VAL A 172 9.94 -10.26 -2.01
C VAL A 172 10.86 -9.08 -1.72
N TYR A 173 11.13 -8.77 -0.44
CA TYR A 173 11.97 -7.63 -0.08
C TYR A 173 13.45 -7.97 -0.03
N GLU A 174 14.30 -7.03 -0.45
CA GLU A 174 15.76 -7.12 -0.28
C GLU A 174 16.15 -7.05 1.20
N LYS A 175 15.47 -6.17 1.95
CA LYS A 175 15.59 -6.05 3.40
C LYS A 175 14.26 -6.42 4.02
N PHE A 176 14.24 -7.51 4.77
CA PHE A 176 13.04 -7.90 5.51
C PHE A 176 12.81 -6.94 6.67
N ILE A 177 11.60 -6.37 6.70
CA ILE A 177 11.09 -5.58 7.81
C ILE A 177 9.88 -6.35 8.33
N GLU A 178 9.96 -6.80 9.58
CA GLU A 178 8.89 -7.59 10.20
C GLU A 178 7.59 -6.79 10.22
N ASN A 179 6.49 -7.43 9.80
CA ASN A 179 5.15 -6.85 9.73
C ASN A 179 5.00 -5.59 8.86
N SER A 180 5.89 -5.41 7.87
CA SER A 180 5.88 -4.24 7.01
C SER A 180 5.58 -4.61 5.55
N ALA A 181 4.64 -3.89 4.93
CA ALA A 181 4.42 -3.86 3.49
C ALA A 181 5.03 -2.60 2.84
N GLY A 182 5.92 -1.91 3.56
CA GLY A 182 6.39 -0.58 3.22
C GLY A 182 7.60 -0.42 2.31
N PRO A 183 8.51 -1.39 2.14
CA PRO A 183 9.61 -1.23 1.19
C PRO A 183 9.11 -0.92 -0.21
N PHE A 184 9.81 0.00 -0.90
CA PHE A 184 9.44 0.44 -2.24
C PHE A 184 10.67 0.56 -3.16
N GLY A 185 10.44 0.77 -4.45
CA GLY A 185 11.51 0.97 -5.41
C GLY A 185 12.41 -0.26 -5.57
N ASN A 186 13.72 -0.07 -5.42
CA ASN A 186 14.71 -1.14 -5.58
C ASN A 186 14.85 -2.04 -4.35
N ASP A 187 14.22 -1.68 -3.23
CA ASP A 187 14.15 -2.55 -2.05
C ASP A 187 13.12 -3.68 -2.22
N ILE A 188 12.37 -3.67 -3.33
CA ILE A 188 11.53 -4.79 -3.77
C ILE A 188 12.30 -5.58 -4.82
N LYS A 189 12.47 -6.89 -4.60
CA LYS A 189 13.13 -7.81 -5.55
C LYS A 189 12.41 -7.91 -6.88
N GLY A 190 13.15 -8.31 -7.90
CA GLY A 190 12.63 -8.56 -9.24
C GLY A 190 12.64 -7.34 -10.14
N SER A 191 12.27 -7.59 -11.37
CA SER A 191 12.29 -6.62 -12.46
C SER A 191 11.05 -5.77 -12.49
N TRP A 192 11.19 -4.51 -12.91
CA TRP A 192 10.08 -3.65 -13.24
C TRP A 192 9.43 -4.09 -14.55
N ILE A 193 8.14 -4.34 -14.54
CA ILE A 193 7.37 -4.95 -15.63
C ILE A 193 6.46 -3.91 -16.28
N SER A 194 6.34 -3.92 -17.62
CA SER A 194 5.44 -3.05 -18.35
C SER A 194 3.97 -3.29 -17.99
N TYR A 195 3.12 -2.28 -18.14
CA TYR A 195 1.68 -2.34 -17.86
C TYR A 195 1.01 -3.59 -18.46
N LYS A 196 1.22 -3.83 -19.77
CA LYS A 196 0.61 -4.96 -20.50
C LYS A 196 0.98 -6.31 -19.91
N ASN A 197 2.28 -6.53 -19.66
CA ASN A 197 2.77 -7.80 -19.13
C ASN A 197 2.35 -7.99 -17.67
N PHE A 198 2.35 -6.91 -16.89
CA PHE A 198 1.95 -6.95 -15.49
C PHE A 198 0.45 -7.20 -15.34
N SER A 199 -0.41 -6.63 -16.18
CA SER A 199 -1.86 -6.88 -16.14
C SER A 199 -2.19 -8.37 -16.27
N ASN A 200 -1.58 -9.06 -17.24
CA ASN A 200 -1.76 -10.50 -17.42
C ASN A 200 -1.28 -11.32 -16.21
N PHE A 201 -0.16 -10.91 -15.63
CA PHE A 201 0.39 -11.55 -14.44
C PHE A 201 -0.50 -11.34 -13.21
N LEU A 202 -0.95 -10.09 -12.98
CA LEU A 202 -1.81 -9.74 -11.86
C LEU A 202 -3.16 -10.45 -11.94
N GLU A 203 -3.77 -10.55 -13.12
CA GLU A 203 -5.03 -11.28 -13.31
C GLU A 203 -4.90 -12.76 -12.89
N PHE A 204 -3.76 -13.38 -13.19
CA PHE A 204 -3.46 -14.73 -12.73
C PHE A 204 -3.31 -14.80 -11.20
N LYS A 205 -2.65 -13.82 -10.59
CA LYS A 205 -2.43 -13.76 -9.14
C LYS A 205 -3.72 -13.53 -8.36
N LEU A 206 -4.59 -12.66 -8.81
CA LEU A 206 -5.87 -12.37 -8.17
C LEU A 206 -6.77 -13.61 -8.05
N LYS A 207 -6.66 -14.56 -8.99
CA LYS A 207 -7.37 -15.87 -8.92
C LYS A 207 -6.87 -16.77 -7.78
N GLN A 208 -5.74 -16.45 -7.15
CA GLN A 208 -5.14 -17.29 -6.10
C GLN A 208 -5.55 -16.88 -4.67
N ASN A 209 -6.37 -15.84 -4.53
CA ASN A 209 -6.77 -15.23 -3.26
C ASN A 209 -5.56 -14.89 -2.38
N GLY A 210 -5.19 -13.64 -2.33
CA GLY A 210 -4.07 -13.15 -1.52
C GLY A 210 -4.18 -11.65 -1.31
N TRP A 211 -3.42 -11.16 -0.36
CA TRP A 211 -3.15 -9.76 -0.20
C TRP A 211 -2.05 -9.37 -1.21
N LEU A 212 -2.37 -8.49 -2.14
CA LEU A 212 -1.51 -8.13 -3.26
C LEU A 212 -1.35 -6.61 -3.32
N ASP A 213 -0.14 -6.12 -3.02
CA ASP A 213 0.22 -4.72 -3.20
C ASP A 213 0.88 -4.53 -4.56
N VAL A 214 0.33 -3.65 -5.35
CA VAL A 214 0.89 -3.22 -6.63
C VAL A 214 1.71 -1.97 -6.42
N HIS A 215 2.99 -2.03 -6.79
CA HIS A 215 3.90 -0.90 -6.82
C HIS A 215 4.07 -0.41 -8.26
N CYS A 216 3.89 0.90 -8.46
CA CYS A 216 4.12 1.57 -9.73
C CYS A 216 5.31 2.53 -9.61
N SER A 217 6.17 2.54 -10.60
CA SER A 217 7.30 3.47 -10.75
C SER A 217 7.15 4.30 -12.02
N LEU A 218 7.44 5.60 -11.92
CA LEU A 218 7.56 6.52 -13.04
C LEU A 218 9.02 6.81 -13.41
N ILE A 219 9.99 6.28 -12.66
CA ILE A 219 11.42 6.58 -12.84
C ILE A 219 12.27 5.36 -13.18
N ASP A 220 11.80 4.15 -12.86
CA ASP A 220 12.56 2.93 -13.15
C ASP A 220 12.25 2.43 -14.55
N GLN A 221 13.32 2.03 -15.28
CA GLN A 221 13.19 1.51 -16.63
C GLN A 221 12.59 0.10 -16.64
N LYS A 222 11.72 -0.12 -17.62
CA LYS A 222 11.15 -1.45 -17.91
C LYS A 222 12.26 -2.36 -18.40
N GLU A 223 12.37 -3.54 -17.80
CA GLU A 223 13.25 -4.57 -18.36
C GLU A 223 12.64 -5.22 -19.61
N ASN A 224 13.51 -5.76 -20.48
CA ASN A 224 13.12 -6.40 -21.72
C ASN A 224 12.17 -7.57 -21.48
N THR A 225 11.24 -7.79 -22.43
CA THR A 225 10.18 -8.82 -22.39
C THR A 225 10.66 -10.24 -22.06
N PHE A 226 11.90 -10.58 -22.38
CA PHE A 226 12.47 -11.90 -22.11
C PHE A 226 12.73 -12.15 -20.61
N LEU A 227 13.20 -11.14 -19.87
CA LEU A 227 13.40 -11.22 -18.41
C LEU A 227 12.06 -11.28 -17.67
N ASN A 228 11.07 -10.55 -18.16
CA ASN A 228 9.71 -10.58 -17.62
C ASN A 228 9.09 -11.98 -17.68
N HIS A 229 9.32 -12.74 -18.76
CA HIS A 229 8.84 -14.12 -18.88
C HIS A 229 9.49 -15.07 -17.87
N LYS A 230 10.79 -14.91 -17.62
CA LYS A 230 11.50 -15.67 -16.57
C LYS A 230 10.96 -15.39 -15.18
N TYR A 231 10.67 -14.12 -14.86
CA TYR A 231 10.11 -13.74 -13.57
C TYR A 231 8.71 -14.37 -13.37
N ILE A 232 7.83 -14.26 -14.35
CA ILE A 232 6.49 -14.88 -14.35
C ILE A 232 6.58 -16.39 -14.18
N LEU A 233 7.51 -17.03 -14.90
CA LEU A 233 7.71 -18.48 -14.82
C LEU A 233 8.24 -18.88 -13.43
N PHE A 234 9.22 -18.16 -12.90
CA PHE A 234 9.79 -18.39 -11.56
C PHE A 234 8.72 -18.26 -10.47
N ASP A 235 7.91 -17.21 -10.52
CA ASP A 235 6.85 -16.99 -9.55
C ASP A 235 5.76 -18.08 -9.65
N ARG A 236 5.41 -18.52 -10.87
CA ARG A 236 4.50 -19.69 -11.08
C ARG A 236 5.06 -20.95 -10.44
N LEU A 237 6.34 -21.26 -10.64
CA LEU A 237 7.00 -22.43 -10.05
C LEU A 237 7.06 -22.33 -8.53
N LEU A 238 7.35 -21.13 -7.99
CA LEU A 238 7.38 -20.88 -6.56
C LEU A 238 5.99 -21.07 -5.93
N SER A 239 4.93 -20.55 -6.57
CA SER A 239 3.56 -20.70 -6.09
C SER A 239 3.09 -22.17 -6.07
N ILE A 240 3.49 -22.97 -7.06
CA ILE A 240 3.25 -24.43 -7.10
C ILE A 240 3.96 -25.11 -5.92
N LYS A 241 5.23 -24.77 -5.69
CA LYS A 241 6.04 -25.34 -4.58
C LYS A 241 5.45 -25.02 -3.22
N ILE A 242 4.93 -23.80 -3.04
CA ILE A 242 4.27 -23.37 -1.78
C ILE A 242 2.95 -24.12 -1.59
N LYS A 243 2.13 -24.25 -2.64
CA LYS A 243 0.87 -25.05 -2.57
C LYS A 243 1.15 -26.49 -2.21
N PHE A 244 2.19 -27.09 -2.79
CA PHE A 244 2.58 -28.47 -2.48
C PHE A 244 3.04 -28.63 -1.03
N LYS A 245 3.88 -27.70 -0.52
CA LYS A 245 4.29 -27.68 0.90
C LYS A 245 3.09 -27.54 1.85
N LYS A 246 2.15 -26.63 1.57
CA LYS A 246 0.92 -26.45 2.37
C LYS A 246 0.05 -27.71 2.36
N LYS A 247 -0.07 -28.40 1.20
CA LYS A 247 -0.82 -29.67 1.09
C LYS A 247 -0.13 -30.80 1.88
N LEU A 248 1.19 -30.88 1.79
CA LEU A 248 1.99 -31.85 2.53
C LEU A 248 1.92 -31.63 4.04
N PHE A 249 1.96 -30.38 4.48
CA PHE A 249 1.82 -30.02 5.90
C PHE A 249 0.44 -30.38 6.44
N ARG A 250 -0.66 -30.09 5.68
CA ARG A 250 -2.02 -30.48 6.05
C ARG A 250 -2.18 -31.98 6.11
N TRP A 251 -1.57 -32.71 5.16
CA TRP A 251 -1.57 -34.18 5.14
C TRP A 251 -0.85 -34.73 6.36
N LYS A 252 0.36 -34.25 6.68
CA LYS A 252 1.12 -34.66 7.88
C LYS A 252 0.29 -34.40 9.16
N LYS A 253 -0.33 -33.24 9.30
CA LYS A 253 -1.15 -32.92 10.48
C LYS A 253 -2.40 -33.81 10.61
N LYS A 254 -2.88 -34.39 9.51
CA LYS A 254 -4.06 -35.28 9.51
C LYS A 254 -3.72 -36.74 9.79
N TYR A 255 -2.52 -37.19 9.39
CA TYR A 255 -2.16 -38.63 9.40
C TYR A 255 -0.95 -38.98 10.28
N ILE A 256 -0.24 -37.99 10.82
CA ILE A 256 0.86 -38.20 11.77
C ILE A 256 0.44 -37.51 13.07
N LYS A 257 -0.21 -38.29 13.94
CA LYS A 257 -0.42 -37.95 15.34
C LYS A 257 0.69 -38.56 16.17
#